data_ec99c2db30e5d370762622e77b37fbcc
#
_entry.id   ec99c2db30e5d370762622e77b37fbcc
#
_cell.length_a   1.000
_cell.length_b   1.000
_cell.length_c   1.000
_cell.angle_alpha   90.00
_cell.angle_beta   90.00
_cell.angle_gamma   90.00
#
_symmetry.space_group_name_H-M   'P 1'
#
loop_
_entity.id
_entity.type
_entity.pdbx_description
1 polymer ?
#
loop_
_entity_poly.entity_id
_entity_poly.type
_entity_poly.pdbx_seq_one_letter_code
_entity_poly.pdbx_strand_id
1 'polypeptide(L)'
;SPDTARNNAPFIGREGVAMTRKHADDMSLAIMERGRNKESITLNLKNEQARQIFFKLVERADAVVENFSAGTADRLGIGYEACKKINQKIVYTSISGFGANMISAQNKAMDTIVQALSGLMMTSGRPEDPPVRVGVPFGDLAAPLYAIIGTLAALMQARQTGEGQHVDVSLLGAITAMVATEPFEVMQKSGQSPRSGNTMPRLAPFGIFQTQDGYVAICAPTDGFTASLLTAMGKPELTQDARFVDRNQRVKNNEALHELVESWTRTLSTDEAVLELELAGVPSGRVRDPGEAARDERLIARGETERVEHPKYGAVDDVIVGGLPIRMTGSFSGFDKPAPTLGEHN
;
A
#
# COMPACT_ATOMS: atom_id res chain seq x y z
N SER A 1 -4.67 20.26 -18.78
CA SER A 1 -3.84 20.54 -17.59
C SER A 1 -2.98 19.32 -17.28
N PRO A 2 -1.77 19.52 -16.75
CA PRO A 2 -0.93 18.42 -16.32
C PRO A 2 -1.58 17.64 -15.15
N ASP A 3 -1.04 16.46 -14.84
CA ASP A 3 -1.41 15.69 -13.68
C ASP A 3 -1.35 16.52 -12.41
N THR A 4 -2.41 16.50 -11.62
CA THR A 4 -2.53 17.27 -10.37
C THR A 4 -1.48 16.88 -9.34
N ALA A 5 -0.98 15.65 -9.36
CA ALA A 5 0.09 15.18 -8.49
C ALA A 5 1.39 16.00 -8.66
N ARG A 6 1.59 16.64 -9.81
CA ARG A 6 2.73 17.58 -10.02
C ARG A 6 2.68 18.80 -9.12
N ASN A 7 1.53 19.12 -8.54
CA ASN A 7 1.33 20.27 -7.64
C ASN A 7 1.21 19.87 -6.17
N ASN A 8 1.36 18.58 -5.85
CA ASN A 8 1.26 18.09 -4.48
C ASN A 8 2.62 18.20 -3.77
N ALA A 9 2.62 18.82 -2.59
CA ALA A 9 3.77 18.84 -1.69
C ALA A 9 4.07 17.41 -1.16
N PRO A 10 5.30 17.15 -0.71
CA PRO A 10 6.46 18.04 -0.71
C PRO A 10 7.10 18.17 -2.10
N PHE A 11 7.91 19.22 -2.26
CA PHE A 11 8.70 19.48 -3.48
C PHE A 11 10.18 19.30 -3.19
N ILE A 12 10.93 18.88 -4.20
CA ILE A 12 12.38 18.79 -4.16
C ILE A 12 12.94 19.64 -5.31
N GLY A 13 13.94 20.43 -5.00
CA GLY A 13 14.64 21.30 -5.95
C GLY A 13 16.05 21.65 -5.46
N ARG A 14 16.66 22.65 -6.08
CA ARG A 14 18.04 23.08 -5.78
C ARG A 14 18.27 23.53 -4.33
N GLU A 15 17.22 23.92 -3.62
CA GLU A 15 17.29 24.37 -2.22
C GLU A 15 16.81 23.31 -1.23
N GLY A 16 16.78 22.04 -1.66
CA GLY A 16 16.36 20.93 -0.81
C GLY A 16 14.85 20.66 -0.86
N VAL A 17 14.34 20.03 0.20
CA VAL A 17 12.94 19.67 0.39
C VAL A 17 12.14 20.88 0.91
N ALA A 18 10.96 21.12 0.35
CA ALA A 18 10.05 22.16 0.78
C ALA A 18 8.59 21.77 0.67
N MET A 19 7.72 22.28 1.56
CA MET A 19 6.27 22.08 1.49
C MET A 19 5.59 22.99 0.46
N THR A 20 6.32 23.98 -0.09
CA THR A 20 5.86 24.87 -1.14
C THR A 20 6.86 24.91 -2.27
N ARG A 21 6.39 25.03 -3.51
CA ARG A 21 7.27 25.19 -4.67
C ARG A 21 7.95 26.56 -4.60
N LYS A 22 9.28 26.58 -4.59
CA LYS A 22 10.10 27.80 -4.55
C LYS A 22 10.56 28.21 -5.94
N HIS A 23 10.83 27.25 -6.82
CA HIS A 23 11.34 27.46 -8.18
C HIS A 23 10.51 26.70 -9.20
N ALA A 24 10.55 27.14 -10.44
CA ALA A 24 9.78 26.54 -11.54
C ALA A 24 10.16 25.08 -11.84
N ASP A 25 11.41 24.74 -11.54
CA ASP A 25 11.97 23.39 -11.74
C ASP A 25 11.93 22.51 -10.48
N ASP A 26 11.33 22.97 -9.38
CA ASP A 26 11.05 22.11 -8.25
C ASP A 26 9.99 21.07 -8.62
N MET A 27 10.27 19.83 -8.33
CA MET A 27 9.39 18.69 -8.64
C MET A 27 8.69 18.17 -7.39
N SER A 28 7.41 17.82 -7.54
CA SER A 28 6.70 17.08 -6.49
C SER A 28 7.34 15.72 -6.27
N LEU A 29 7.57 15.35 -5.01
CA LEU A 29 8.09 14.02 -4.63
C LEU A 29 7.21 12.90 -5.19
N ALA A 30 5.88 13.07 -5.21
CA ALA A 30 4.95 12.09 -5.76
C ALA A 30 5.21 11.78 -7.25
N ILE A 31 5.63 12.78 -8.03
CA ILE A 31 6.01 12.58 -9.43
C ILE A 31 7.41 12.01 -9.54
N MET A 32 8.35 12.45 -8.72
CA MET A 32 9.71 11.91 -8.72
C MET A 32 9.72 10.42 -8.40
N GLU A 33 8.90 9.99 -7.47
CA GLU A 33 8.75 8.58 -7.11
C GLU A 33 8.05 7.77 -8.22
N ARG A 34 6.87 8.22 -8.65
CA ARG A 34 5.99 7.44 -9.54
C ARG A 34 6.32 7.57 -11.03
N GLY A 35 7.11 8.58 -11.40
CA GLY A 35 7.50 8.86 -12.78
C GLY A 35 8.75 8.14 -13.24
N ARG A 36 9.49 7.45 -12.37
CA ARG A 36 10.72 6.74 -12.71
C ARG A 36 10.50 5.74 -13.86
N ASN A 37 11.47 5.59 -14.73
CA ASN A 37 11.43 4.73 -15.93
C ASN A 37 10.31 5.08 -16.92
N LYS A 38 9.78 6.30 -16.90
CA LYS A 38 8.73 6.75 -17.82
C LYS A 38 9.24 7.85 -18.74
N GLU A 39 8.59 7.98 -19.88
CA GLU A 39 8.71 9.13 -20.78
C GLU A 39 7.50 10.05 -20.60
N SER A 40 7.67 11.34 -20.84
CA SER A 40 6.61 12.34 -20.66
C SER A 40 6.38 13.12 -21.94
N ILE A 41 5.15 13.01 -22.45
CA ILE A 41 4.64 13.83 -23.57
C ILE A 41 3.41 14.62 -23.14
N THR A 42 3.12 15.71 -23.81
CA THR A 42 1.92 16.52 -23.57
C THR A 42 1.01 16.50 -24.80
N LEU A 43 -0.25 16.06 -24.62
CA LEU A 43 -1.26 16.02 -25.66
C LEU A 43 -2.55 16.68 -25.16
N ASN A 44 -3.10 17.60 -25.93
CA ASN A 44 -4.44 18.12 -25.69
C ASN A 44 -5.47 17.20 -26.35
N LEU A 45 -5.93 16.19 -25.66
CA LEU A 45 -6.86 15.16 -26.16
C LEU A 45 -8.24 15.69 -26.60
N LYS A 46 -8.55 16.97 -26.35
CA LYS A 46 -9.71 17.65 -26.92
C LYS A 46 -9.48 18.03 -28.40
N ASN A 47 -8.23 18.11 -28.83
CA ASN A 47 -7.82 18.39 -30.18
C ASN A 47 -7.74 17.12 -31.02
N GLU A 48 -8.30 17.15 -32.25
CA GLU A 48 -8.32 16.03 -33.19
C GLU A 48 -6.91 15.54 -33.54
N GLN A 49 -5.99 16.45 -33.85
CA GLN A 49 -4.62 16.12 -34.22
C GLN A 49 -3.86 15.44 -33.06
N ALA A 50 -4.09 15.90 -31.83
CA ALA A 50 -3.50 15.29 -30.65
C ALA A 50 -4.06 13.87 -30.42
N ARG A 51 -5.35 13.62 -30.69
CA ARG A 51 -5.90 12.25 -30.65
C ARG A 51 -5.29 11.34 -31.72
N GLN A 52 -5.04 11.88 -32.92
CA GLN A 52 -4.33 11.11 -33.97
C GLN A 52 -2.93 10.70 -33.52
N ILE A 53 -2.19 11.60 -32.83
CA ILE A 53 -0.89 11.26 -32.24
C ILE A 53 -1.06 10.17 -31.18
N PHE A 54 -2.05 10.29 -30.30
CA PHE A 54 -2.36 9.26 -29.31
C PHE A 54 -2.62 7.89 -29.97
N PHE A 55 -3.42 7.85 -31.03
CA PHE A 55 -3.71 6.59 -31.73
C PHE A 55 -2.49 5.99 -32.42
N LYS A 56 -1.54 6.79 -32.91
CA LYS A 56 -0.25 6.28 -33.41
C LYS A 56 0.58 5.63 -32.31
N LEU A 57 0.45 6.08 -31.04
CA LEU A 57 1.08 5.38 -29.91
C LEU A 57 0.33 4.07 -29.60
N VAL A 58 -1.01 4.08 -29.64
CA VAL A 58 -1.84 2.87 -29.45
C VAL A 58 -1.53 1.78 -30.45
N GLU A 59 -1.24 2.10 -31.73
CA GLU A 59 -0.83 1.14 -32.74
C GLU A 59 0.38 0.28 -32.31
N ARG A 60 1.26 0.86 -31.48
CA ARG A 60 2.53 0.24 -31.06
C ARG A 60 2.54 -0.19 -29.60
N ALA A 61 1.52 0.17 -28.85
CA ALA A 61 1.42 -0.15 -27.43
C ALA A 61 0.85 -1.56 -27.22
N ASP A 62 1.31 -2.22 -26.17
CA ASP A 62 0.69 -3.46 -25.68
C ASP A 62 -0.49 -3.15 -24.76
N ALA A 63 -0.41 -2.06 -23.98
CA ALA A 63 -1.46 -1.65 -23.06
C ALA A 63 -1.64 -0.13 -22.99
N VAL A 64 -2.87 0.29 -22.71
CA VAL A 64 -3.23 1.65 -22.29
C VAL A 64 -3.73 1.57 -20.86
N VAL A 65 -3.23 2.45 -19.99
CA VAL A 65 -3.71 2.55 -18.60
C VAL A 65 -4.16 3.98 -18.35
N GLU A 66 -5.37 4.14 -17.82
CA GLU A 66 -5.90 5.46 -17.47
C GLU A 66 -6.56 5.45 -16.09
N ASN A 67 -6.57 6.61 -15.45
CA ASN A 67 -7.22 6.83 -14.15
C ASN A 67 -8.12 8.10 -14.23
N PHE A 68 -8.89 8.23 -15.28
CA PHE A 68 -9.87 9.30 -15.40
C PHE A 68 -11.15 8.97 -14.60
N SER A 69 -11.96 9.98 -14.33
CA SER A 69 -13.32 9.72 -13.85
C SER A 69 -14.09 8.91 -14.90
N ALA A 70 -14.94 7.99 -14.45
CA ALA A 70 -15.72 7.10 -15.30
C ALA A 70 -16.37 7.82 -16.50
N GLY A 71 -16.26 7.23 -17.68
CA GLY A 71 -16.78 7.76 -18.95
C GLY A 71 -16.01 8.95 -19.53
N THR A 72 -14.95 9.42 -18.89
CA THR A 72 -14.17 10.56 -19.42
C THR A 72 -13.35 10.16 -20.64
N ALA A 73 -12.73 8.99 -20.64
CA ALA A 73 -11.98 8.46 -21.77
C ALA A 73 -12.89 8.34 -23.03
N ASP A 74 -14.11 7.84 -22.85
CA ASP A 74 -15.09 7.70 -23.94
C ASP A 74 -15.53 9.06 -24.47
N ARG A 75 -15.81 10.04 -23.58
CA ARG A 75 -16.14 11.42 -23.99
C ARG A 75 -15.01 12.11 -24.74
N LEU A 76 -13.77 11.77 -24.45
CA LEU A 76 -12.58 12.25 -25.17
C LEU A 76 -12.34 11.49 -26.48
N GLY A 77 -13.06 10.39 -26.73
CA GLY A 77 -12.91 9.54 -27.90
C GLY A 77 -11.67 8.67 -27.90
N ILE A 78 -11.13 8.36 -26.70
CA ILE A 78 -9.90 7.54 -26.49
C ILE A 78 -10.15 6.32 -25.60
N GLY A 79 -11.40 5.96 -25.35
CA GLY A 79 -11.75 4.77 -24.56
C GLY A 79 -11.44 3.45 -25.27
N TYR A 80 -11.71 2.35 -24.59
CA TYR A 80 -11.35 1.00 -25.06
C TYR A 80 -11.84 0.72 -26.49
N GLU A 81 -13.11 0.97 -26.79
CA GLU A 81 -13.67 0.67 -28.11
C GLU A 81 -13.00 1.47 -29.25
N ALA A 82 -12.54 2.69 -28.96
CA ALA A 82 -11.79 3.48 -29.92
C ALA A 82 -10.37 2.92 -30.12
N CYS A 83 -9.70 2.56 -29.05
CA CYS A 83 -8.35 1.97 -29.09
C CYS A 83 -8.35 0.58 -29.75
N LYS A 84 -9.36 -0.26 -29.48
CA LYS A 84 -9.52 -1.60 -30.08
C LYS A 84 -9.64 -1.56 -31.60
N LYS A 85 -10.29 -0.53 -32.16
CA LYS A 85 -10.39 -0.34 -33.61
C LYS A 85 -9.02 -0.10 -34.27
N ILE A 86 -8.09 0.48 -33.53
CA ILE A 86 -6.73 0.79 -34.00
C ILE A 86 -5.80 -0.41 -33.77
N ASN A 87 -5.88 -1.03 -32.60
CA ASN A 87 -5.07 -2.18 -32.24
C ASN A 87 -5.95 -3.23 -31.56
N GLN A 88 -6.29 -4.29 -32.29
CA GLN A 88 -7.15 -5.37 -31.81
C GLN A 88 -6.57 -6.10 -30.59
N LYS A 89 -5.24 -6.07 -30.42
CA LYS A 89 -4.53 -6.73 -29.31
C LYS A 89 -4.39 -5.86 -28.07
N ILE A 90 -4.86 -4.60 -28.11
CA ILE A 90 -4.64 -3.66 -27.03
C ILE A 90 -5.33 -4.11 -25.76
N VAL A 91 -4.60 -4.13 -24.66
CA VAL A 91 -5.16 -4.25 -23.30
C VAL A 91 -5.44 -2.85 -22.79
N TYR A 92 -6.67 -2.56 -22.42
CA TYR A 92 -7.07 -1.25 -21.93
C TYR A 92 -7.46 -1.35 -20.45
N THR A 93 -6.69 -0.71 -19.56
CA THR A 93 -6.93 -0.78 -18.12
C THR A 93 -7.42 0.55 -17.60
N SER A 94 -8.64 0.54 -17.03
CA SER A 94 -9.23 1.68 -16.35
C SER A 94 -9.18 1.48 -14.85
N ILE A 95 -8.71 2.49 -14.11
CA ILE A 95 -8.72 2.52 -12.65
C ILE A 95 -9.62 3.68 -12.22
N SER A 96 -10.71 3.40 -11.53
CA SER A 96 -11.62 4.44 -11.07
C SER A 96 -12.10 4.21 -9.65
N GLY A 97 -12.74 5.20 -9.04
CA GLY A 97 -13.19 5.07 -7.65
C GLY A 97 -14.16 3.93 -7.41
N PHE A 98 -15.10 3.74 -8.35
CA PHE A 98 -16.24 2.82 -8.17
C PHE A 98 -16.39 1.77 -9.29
N GLY A 99 -15.52 1.80 -10.32
CA GLY A 99 -15.67 0.99 -11.52
C GLY A 99 -16.54 1.66 -12.61
N ALA A 100 -16.43 1.16 -13.84
CA ALA A 100 -17.05 1.77 -15.01
C ALA A 100 -18.58 1.72 -14.98
N ASN A 101 -19.17 0.70 -14.35
CA ASN A 101 -20.62 0.39 -14.43
C ASN A 101 -21.38 0.66 -13.13
N MET A 102 -20.79 1.30 -12.13
CA MET A 102 -21.50 1.60 -10.88
C MET A 102 -22.52 2.72 -11.05
N ILE A 103 -23.72 2.51 -10.49
CA ILE A 103 -24.89 3.40 -10.56
C ILE A 103 -24.61 4.81 -10.01
N SER A 104 -23.58 4.98 -9.20
CA SER A 104 -23.22 6.27 -8.61
C SER A 104 -22.08 6.99 -9.35
N ALA A 105 -22.09 6.95 -10.68
CA ALA A 105 -21.12 7.66 -11.54
C ALA A 105 -21.00 9.18 -11.27
N GLN A 106 -21.87 9.75 -10.46
CA GLN A 106 -21.85 11.17 -10.04
C GLN A 106 -20.97 11.41 -8.80
N ASN A 107 -20.61 10.39 -8.04
CA ASN A 107 -19.78 10.54 -6.84
C ASN A 107 -18.31 10.64 -7.22
N LYS A 108 -17.70 11.77 -6.88
CA LYS A 108 -16.25 11.92 -6.98
C LYS A 108 -15.59 11.02 -5.93
N ALA A 109 -14.73 10.13 -6.36
CA ALA A 109 -13.92 9.32 -5.48
C ALA A 109 -12.56 9.98 -5.26
N MET A 110 -12.13 9.92 -4.03
CA MET A 110 -10.75 10.15 -3.59
C MET A 110 -10.41 9.07 -2.57
N ASP A 111 -9.15 8.77 -2.36
CA ASP A 111 -8.69 7.72 -1.46
C ASP A 111 -9.45 7.69 -0.11
N THR A 112 -9.51 8.83 0.59
CA THR A 112 -10.19 8.91 1.90
C THR A 112 -11.68 8.52 1.82
N ILE A 113 -12.37 8.84 0.71
CA ILE A 113 -13.78 8.48 0.54
C ILE A 113 -13.93 6.97 0.37
N VAL A 114 -13.07 6.35 -0.44
CA VAL A 114 -13.14 4.89 -0.64
C VAL A 114 -12.66 4.12 0.60
N GLN A 115 -11.72 4.64 1.39
CA GLN A 115 -11.40 4.09 2.70
C GLN A 115 -12.62 4.08 3.64
N ALA A 116 -13.39 5.17 3.66
CA ALA A 116 -14.60 5.26 4.49
C ALA A 116 -15.68 4.26 4.05
N LEU A 117 -15.92 4.17 2.73
CA LEU A 117 -16.98 3.31 2.16
C LEU A 117 -16.64 1.81 2.20
N SER A 118 -15.35 1.45 2.19
CA SER A 118 -14.91 0.05 2.19
C SER A 118 -14.97 -0.65 3.55
N GLY A 119 -15.26 0.09 4.62
CA GLY A 119 -15.18 -0.41 5.98
C GLY A 119 -13.78 -0.38 6.60
N LEU A 120 -12.73 -0.05 5.84
CA LEU A 120 -11.33 -0.04 6.32
C LEU A 120 -11.14 0.81 7.57
N MET A 121 -11.78 1.98 7.65
CA MET A 121 -11.67 2.88 8.80
C MET A 121 -12.23 2.30 10.11
N MET A 122 -13.02 1.24 10.02
CA MET A 122 -13.62 0.55 11.16
C MET A 122 -12.86 -0.72 11.56
N THR A 123 -11.70 -0.99 10.98
CA THR A 123 -10.86 -2.15 11.31
C THR A 123 -9.78 -1.86 12.34
N SER A 124 -9.46 -0.59 12.58
CA SER A 124 -8.38 -0.15 13.49
C SER A 124 -8.92 0.70 14.64
N GLY A 125 -8.16 0.75 15.75
CA GLY A 125 -8.53 1.45 16.98
C GLY A 125 -9.35 0.57 17.93
N ARG A 126 -9.81 1.16 19.03
CA ARG A 126 -10.67 0.53 20.04
C ARG A 126 -12.15 0.68 19.65
N PRO A 127 -13.06 -0.14 20.20
CA PRO A 127 -14.49 -0.03 19.93
C PRO A 127 -15.07 1.38 20.14
N GLU A 128 -14.58 2.08 21.15
CA GLU A 128 -15.03 3.42 21.58
C GLU A 128 -14.37 4.58 20.81
N ASP A 129 -13.27 4.34 20.09
CA ASP A 129 -12.59 5.39 19.34
C ASP A 129 -13.40 5.81 18.09
N PRO A 130 -13.23 7.02 17.56
CA PRO A 130 -13.79 7.40 16.26
C PRO A 130 -13.16 6.54 15.13
N PRO A 131 -13.76 6.49 13.92
CA PRO A 131 -13.16 5.83 12.76
C PRO A 131 -11.75 6.35 12.50
N VAL A 132 -10.80 5.46 12.16
CA VAL A 132 -9.39 5.81 11.94
C VAL A 132 -9.04 5.61 10.47
N ARG A 133 -8.61 6.70 9.80
CA ARG A 133 -8.06 6.64 8.45
C ARG A 133 -6.65 6.03 8.49
N VAL A 134 -6.35 5.12 7.58
CA VAL A 134 -4.97 4.66 7.37
C VAL A 134 -4.12 5.84 6.89
N GLY A 135 -2.93 6.02 7.45
CA GLY A 135 -2.07 7.19 7.21
C GLY A 135 -1.55 7.34 5.78
N VAL A 136 -1.60 6.25 4.99
CA VAL A 136 -1.23 6.25 3.56
C VAL A 136 -2.49 6.22 2.67
N PRO A 137 -2.42 6.64 1.39
CA PRO A 137 -3.53 6.56 0.45
C PRO A 137 -3.74 5.11 -0.01
N PHE A 138 -4.33 4.29 0.86
CA PHE A 138 -4.36 2.84 0.74
C PHE A 138 -5.12 2.36 -0.52
N GLY A 139 -6.19 3.04 -0.92
CA GLY A 139 -6.91 2.73 -2.16
C GLY A 139 -6.09 3.00 -3.41
N ASP A 140 -5.40 4.14 -3.42
CA ASP A 140 -4.52 4.53 -4.52
C ASP A 140 -3.29 3.60 -4.63
N LEU A 141 -2.92 2.90 -3.55
CA LEU A 141 -1.83 1.93 -3.55
C LEU A 141 -2.29 0.51 -3.86
N ALA A 142 -3.47 0.11 -3.38
CA ALA A 142 -4.01 -1.24 -3.56
C ALA A 142 -4.58 -1.48 -4.96
N ALA A 143 -5.37 -0.53 -5.49
CA ALA A 143 -6.00 -0.71 -6.80
C ALA A 143 -5.00 -0.90 -7.96
N PRO A 144 -3.86 -0.18 -8.04
CA PRO A 144 -2.84 -0.44 -9.06
C PRO A 144 -2.26 -1.85 -9.01
N LEU A 145 -2.18 -2.51 -7.85
CA LEU A 145 -1.71 -3.91 -7.78
C LEU A 145 -2.69 -4.85 -8.49
N TYR A 146 -3.99 -4.68 -8.27
CA TYR A 146 -5.02 -5.42 -9.03
C TYR A 146 -4.98 -5.09 -10.52
N ALA A 147 -4.79 -3.79 -10.85
CA ALA A 147 -4.71 -3.35 -12.24
C ALA A 147 -3.50 -3.96 -12.96
N ILE A 148 -2.34 -4.02 -12.33
CA ILE A 148 -1.13 -4.67 -12.89
C ILE A 148 -1.39 -6.17 -13.11
N ILE A 149 -1.96 -6.87 -12.10
CA ILE A 149 -2.27 -8.30 -12.22
C ILE A 149 -3.25 -8.55 -13.37
N GLY A 150 -4.33 -7.77 -13.43
CA GLY A 150 -5.32 -7.87 -14.51
C GLY A 150 -4.74 -7.56 -15.88
N THR A 151 -3.91 -6.52 -15.97
CA THR A 151 -3.23 -6.15 -17.22
C THR A 151 -2.29 -7.24 -17.70
N LEU A 152 -1.47 -7.80 -16.81
CA LEU A 152 -0.54 -8.90 -17.17
C LEU A 152 -1.29 -10.15 -17.62
N ALA A 153 -2.37 -10.53 -16.92
CA ALA A 153 -3.22 -11.65 -17.34
C ALA A 153 -3.85 -11.42 -18.71
N ALA A 154 -4.36 -10.21 -18.97
CA ALA A 154 -4.94 -9.82 -20.26
C ALA A 154 -3.88 -9.80 -21.38
N LEU A 155 -2.66 -9.34 -21.10
CA LEU A 155 -1.55 -9.39 -22.05
C LEU A 155 -1.14 -10.83 -22.40
N MET A 156 -1.11 -11.72 -21.42
CA MET A 156 -0.86 -13.15 -21.68
C MET A 156 -1.92 -13.75 -22.60
N GLN A 157 -3.20 -13.44 -22.36
CA GLN A 157 -4.30 -13.88 -23.22
C GLN A 157 -4.17 -13.26 -24.63
N ALA A 158 -3.93 -11.96 -24.74
CA ALA A 158 -3.82 -11.26 -26.02
C ALA A 158 -2.68 -11.81 -26.88
N ARG A 159 -1.58 -12.24 -26.29
CA ARG A 159 -0.48 -12.91 -26.99
C ARG A 159 -0.87 -14.27 -27.57
N GLN A 160 -1.78 -14.99 -26.91
CA GLN A 160 -2.25 -16.31 -27.34
C GLN A 160 -3.37 -16.23 -28.37
N THR A 161 -4.33 -15.32 -28.16
CA THR A 161 -5.56 -15.24 -28.95
C THR A 161 -5.48 -14.22 -30.09
N GLY A 162 -4.58 -13.25 -29.98
CA GLY A 162 -4.55 -12.09 -30.88
C GLY A 162 -5.59 -11.00 -30.52
N GLU A 163 -6.33 -11.15 -29.40
CA GLU A 163 -7.38 -10.22 -28.97
C GLU A 163 -7.09 -9.68 -27.59
N GLY A 164 -7.05 -8.33 -27.48
CA GLY A 164 -6.98 -7.63 -26.21
C GLY A 164 -8.35 -7.49 -25.55
N GLN A 165 -8.35 -6.92 -24.33
CA GLN A 165 -9.59 -6.73 -23.58
C GLN A 165 -9.53 -5.51 -22.67
N HIS A 166 -10.69 -5.09 -22.17
CA HIS A 166 -10.82 -4.07 -21.15
C HIS A 166 -10.66 -4.69 -19.75
N VAL A 167 -9.81 -4.09 -18.94
CA VAL A 167 -9.60 -4.41 -17.51
C VAL A 167 -10.12 -3.23 -16.71
N ASP A 168 -11.20 -3.43 -15.95
CA ASP A 168 -11.82 -2.39 -15.11
C ASP A 168 -11.56 -2.70 -13.63
N VAL A 169 -10.96 -1.74 -12.92
CA VAL A 169 -10.58 -1.86 -11.51
C VAL A 169 -11.13 -0.68 -10.71
N SER A 170 -11.85 -0.98 -9.63
CA SER A 170 -12.34 0.05 -8.72
C SER A 170 -11.51 0.12 -7.43
N LEU A 171 -11.22 1.35 -6.97
CA LEU A 171 -10.56 1.56 -5.68
C LEU A 171 -11.38 0.97 -4.53
N LEU A 172 -12.70 1.20 -4.55
CA LEU A 172 -13.61 0.68 -3.54
C LEU A 172 -13.58 -0.85 -3.51
N GLY A 173 -13.70 -1.50 -4.67
CA GLY A 173 -13.67 -2.96 -4.77
C GLY A 173 -12.34 -3.54 -4.29
N ALA A 174 -11.21 -2.92 -4.65
CA ALA A 174 -9.88 -3.35 -4.23
C ALA A 174 -9.73 -3.36 -2.70
N ILE A 175 -10.10 -2.25 -2.03
CA ILE A 175 -10.01 -2.19 -0.56
C ILE A 175 -11.02 -3.14 0.09
N THR A 176 -12.27 -3.14 -0.38
CA THR A 176 -13.32 -3.99 0.21
C THR A 176 -12.96 -5.46 0.11
N ALA A 177 -12.38 -5.90 -1.02
CA ALA A 177 -11.91 -7.28 -1.17
C ALA A 177 -10.84 -7.64 -0.14
N MET A 178 -9.89 -6.73 0.15
CA MET A 178 -8.87 -6.94 1.18
C MET A 178 -9.48 -6.99 2.58
N VAL A 179 -10.38 -6.06 2.92
CA VAL A 179 -11.06 -6.02 4.23
C VAL A 179 -11.91 -7.28 4.45
N ALA A 180 -12.60 -7.75 3.41
CA ALA A 180 -13.48 -8.92 3.48
C ALA A 180 -12.74 -10.27 3.62
N THR A 181 -11.40 -10.29 3.54
CA THR A 181 -10.62 -11.50 3.87
C THR A 181 -10.64 -11.81 5.37
N GLU A 182 -10.84 -10.80 6.22
CA GLU A 182 -11.03 -11.01 7.66
C GLU A 182 -12.51 -11.28 7.98
N PRO A 183 -12.80 -12.15 8.97
CA PRO A 183 -14.16 -12.61 9.27
C PRO A 183 -14.96 -11.59 10.08
N PHE A 184 -14.88 -10.30 9.78
CA PHE A 184 -15.52 -9.24 10.55
C PHE A 184 -17.05 -9.41 10.68
N GLU A 185 -17.73 -9.84 9.60
CA GLU A 185 -19.17 -10.08 9.63
C GLU A 185 -19.54 -11.21 10.62
N VAL A 186 -18.73 -12.28 10.65
CA VAL A 186 -18.94 -13.39 11.59
C VAL A 186 -18.68 -12.95 13.03
N MET A 187 -17.63 -12.13 13.25
CA MET A 187 -17.32 -11.57 14.56
C MET A 187 -18.47 -10.70 15.07
N GLN A 188 -19.02 -9.81 14.25
CA GLN A 188 -20.16 -8.97 14.60
C GLN A 188 -21.41 -9.80 14.93
N LYS A 189 -21.70 -10.84 14.14
CA LYS A 189 -22.81 -11.77 14.43
C LYS A 189 -22.64 -12.54 15.74
N SER A 190 -21.40 -12.74 16.20
CA SER A 190 -21.09 -13.34 17.50
C SER A 190 -20.94 -12.32 18.64
N GLY A 191 -21.31 -11.07 18.41
CA GLY A 191 -21.25 -9.98 19.40
C GLY A 191 -19.86 -9.41 19.66
N GLN A 192 -18.88 -9.74 18.79
CA GLN A 192 -17.52 -9.20 18.91
C GLN A 192 -17.33 -7.94 18.05
N SER A 193 -16.59 -6.97 18.55
CA SER A 193 -16.21 -5.79 17.77
C SER A 193 -15.17 -6.17 16.70
N PRO A 194 -15.25 -5.63 15.48
CA PRO A 194 -14.15 -5.70 14.51
C PRO A 194 -12.93 -4.89 14.97
N ARG A 195 -13.08 -4.02 15.97
CA ARG A 195 -12.04 -3.14 16.50
C ARG A 195 -11.59 -3.64 17.86
N SER A 196 -10.33 -4.02 17.96
CA SER A 196 -9.75 -4.65 19.15
C SER A 196 -8.51 -3.91 19.68
N GLY A 197 -8.27 -2.68 19.22
CA GLY A 197 -7.06 -1.93 19.59
C GLY A 197 -5.80 -2.62 19.09
N ASN A 198 -4.85 -2.80 19.99
CA ASN A 198 -3.55 -3.40 19.69
C ASN A 198 -3.50 -4.92 19.91
N THR A 199 -4.66 -5.58 20.07
CA THR A 199 -4.76 -7.03 20.25
C THR A 199 -5.48 -7.68 19.07
N MET A 200 -5.44 -9.01 18.99
CA MET A 200 -6.21 -9.77 18.01
C MET A 200 -7.26 -10.63 18.74
N PRO A 201 -8.56 -10.50 18.43
CA PRO A 201 -9.63 -11.15 19.22
C PRO A 201 -9.58 -12.68 19.23
N ARG A 202 -8.94 -13.30 18.25
CA ARG A 202 -8.91 -14.76 18.06
C ARG A 202 -7.54 -15.39 18.32
N LEU A 203 -6.56 -14.60 18.74
CA LEU A 203 -5.18 -15.03 18.99
C LEU A 203 -4.65 -14.37 20.26
N ALA A 204 -4.03 -15.16 21.15
CA ALA A 204 -3.41 -14.66 22.38
C ALA A 204 -2.23 -15.54 22.83
N PRO A 205 -1.11 -14.93 23.27
CA PRO A 205 -0.78 -13.52 23.19
C PRO A 205 -0.43 -13.08 21.77
N PHE A 206 -1.04 -12.00 21.32
CA PHE A 206 -0.80 -11.43 20.00
C PHE A 206 -1.15 -9.96 20.04
N GLY A 207 -0.17 -9.08 19.86
CA GLY A 207 -0.45 -7.63 19.92
C GLY A 207 0.78 -6.76 19.97
N ILE A 208 0.54 -5.49 20.32
CA ILE A 208 1.54 -4.44 20.51
C ILE A 208 1.62 -4.15 22.00
N PHE A 209 2.82 -4.16 22.56
CA PHE A 209 3.10 -4.01 23.98
C PHE A 209 4.03 -2.83 24.22
N GLN A 210 3.76 -2.04 25.26
CA GLN A 210 4.60 -0.91 25.63
C GLN A 210 5.89 -1.40 26.29
N THR A 211 7.02 -0.75 25.97
CA THR A 211 8.33 -0.89 26.61
C THR A 211 8.69 0.41 27.33
N GLN A 212 9.89 0.53 27.87
CA GLN A 212 10.34 1.77 28.53
C GLN A 212 10.43 2.97 27.57
N ASP A 213 10.82 2.73 26.33
CA ASP A 213 11.19 3.74 25.35
C ASP A 213 10.43 3.63 24.01
N GLY A 214 9.42 2.74 23.93
CA GLY A 214 8.65 2.53 22.70
C GLY A 214 7.65 1.40 22.79
N TYR A 215 7.56 0.60 21.73
CA TYR A 215 6.63 -0.51 21.60
C TYR A 215 7.27 -1.69 20.88
N VAL A 216 6.88 -2.91 21.29
CA VAL A 216 7.24 -4.16 20.63
C VAL A 216 5.98 -4.91 20.19
N ALA A 217 5.98 -5.42 18.96
CA ALA A 217 4.98 -6.37 18.49
C ALA A 217 5.39 -7.78 18.88
N ILE A 218 4.47 -8.56 19.47
CA ILE A 218 4.71 -9.95 19.88
C ILE A 218 3.59 -10.83 19.31
N CYS A 219 3.98 -11.91 18.63
CA CYS A 219 3.07 -12.87 18.01
C CYS A 219 3.35 -14.29 18.51
N ALA A 220 2.75 -14.66 19.64
CA ALA A 220 3.00 -15.95 20.31
C ALA A 220 1.73 -16.80 20.52
N PRO A 221 0.85 -17.01 19.49
CA PRO A 221 -0.47 -17.59 19.68
C PRO A 221 -0.49 -19.11 19.82
N THR A 222 0.61 -19.81 19.50
CA THR A 222 0.70 -21.27 19.65
C THR A 222 1.17 -21.64 21.04
N ASP A 223 0.86 -22.87 21.49
CA ASP A 223 1.26 -23.33 22.83
C ASP A 223 2.78 -23.28 23.01
N GLY A 224 3.55 -23.65 21.97
CA GLY A 224 5.02 -23.57 22.00
C GLY A 224 5.54 -22.15 22.15
N PHE A 225 5.07 -21.21 21.33
CA PHE A 225 5.48 -19.81 21.42
C PHE A 225 5.03 -19.15 22.74
N THR A 226 3.83 -19.50 23.23
CA THR A 226 3.38 -19.03 24.55
C THR A 226 4.30 -19.54 25.66
N ALA A 227 4.65 -20.83 25.65
CA ALA A 227 5.56 -21.39 26.65
C ALA A 227 6.95 -20.74 26.61
N SER A 228 7.49 -20.50 25.40
CA SER A 228 8.75 -19.77 25.21
C SER A 228 8.66 -18.34 25.77
N LEU A 229 7.60 -17.60 25.47
CA LEU A 229 7.37 -16.25 25.99
C LEU A 229 7.30 -16.24 27.53
N LEU A 230 6.48 -17.12 28.11
CA LEU A 230 6.35 -17.22 29.58
C LEU A 230 7.66 -17.59 30.25
N THR A 231 8.47 -18.42 29.58
CA THR A 231 9.82 -18.76 30.06
C THR A 231 10.78 -17.56 30.03
N ALA A 232 10.79 -16.80 28.94
CA ALA A 232 11.55 -15.55 28.82
C ALA A 232 11.15 -14.51 29.87
N MET A 233 9.87 -14.47 30.23
CA MET A 233 9.33 -13.62 31.30
C MET A 233 9.71 -14.12 32.70
N GLY A 234 10.41 -15.27 32.85
CA GLY A 234 10.69 -15.91 34.10
C GLY A 234 9.49 -16.51 34.83
N LYS A 235 8.41 -16.83 34.10
CA LYS A 235 7.14 -17.33 34.64
C LYS A 235 6.66 -18.62 33.94
N PRO A 236 7.52 -19.64 33.79
CA PRO A 236 7.16 -20.87 33.08
C PRO A 236 5.99 -21.64 33.74
N GLU A 237 5.75 -21.46 35.03
CA GLU A 237 4.64 -22.06 35.78
C GLU A 237 3.28 -21.65 35.25
N LEU A 238 3.16 -20.48 34.61
CA LEU A 238 1.91 -19.98 34.06
C LEU A 238 1.40 -20.79 32.84
N THR A 239 2.24 -21.66 32.29
CA THR A 239 1.78 -22.66 31.28
C THR A 239 0.79 -23.65 31.88
N GLN A 240 0.71 -23.81 33.20
CA GLN A 240 -0.22 -24.66 33.93
C GLN A 240 -1.39 -23.87 34.55
N ASP A 241 -1.40 -22.53 34.40
CA ASP A 241 -2.51 -21.72 34.89
C ASP A 241 -3.77 -21.98 34.03
N ALA A 242 -4.88 -22.29 34.69
CA ALA A 242 -6.16 -22.61 34.03
C ALA A 242 -6.63 -21.51 33.08
N ARG A 243 -6.18 -20.27 33.24
CA ARG A 243 -6.49 -19.14 32.34
C ARG A 243 -5.67 -19.18 31.05
N PHE A 244 -4.51 -19.86 31.00
CA PHE A 244 -3.55 -19.78 29.92
C PHE A 244 -3.13 -21.14 29.37
N VAL A 245 -3.63 -22.23 29.92
CA VAL A 245 -3.23 -23.62 29.65
C VAL A 245 -3.39 -24.04 28.19
N ASP A 246 -4.37 -23.49 27.48
CA ASP A 246 -4.59 -23.75 26.08
C ASP A 246 -4.99 -22.48 25.33
N ARG A 247 -5.03 -22.56 23.98
CA ARG A 247 -5.39 -21.45 23.12
C ARG A 247 -6.74 -20.82 23.46
N ASN A 248 -7.76 -21.62 23.72
CA ASN A 248 -9.12 -21.11 23.96
C ASN A 248 -9.18 -20.34 25.26
N GLN A 249 -8.50 -20.83 26.30
CA GLN A 249 -8.41 -20.15 27.58
C GLN A 249 -7.60 -18.84 27.46
N ARG A 250 -6.50 -18.84 26.70
CA ARG A 250 -5.74 -17.61 26.46
C ARG A 250 -6.55 -16.56 25.72
N VAL A 251 -7.31 -16.95 24.67
CA VAL A 251 -8.20 -16.03 23.95
C VAL A 251 -9.29 -15.49 24.87
N LYS A 252 -9.90 -16.32 25.70
CA LYS A 252 -10.91 -15.91 26.68
C LYS A 252 -10.37 -14.94 27.73
N ASN A 253 -9.11 -15.13 28.14
CA ASN A 253 -8.43 -14.32 29.15
C ASN A 253 -7.37 -13.40 28.51
N ASN A 254 -7.60 -12.97 27.26
CA ASN A 254 -6.61 -12.21 26.49
C ASN A 254 -6.18 -10.91 27.18
N GLU A 255 -7.11 -10.19 27.80
CA GLU A 255 -6.82 -8.96 28.53
C GLU A 255 -5.85 -9.17 29.69
N ALA A 256 -6.13 -10.17 30.55
CA ALA A 256 -5.23 -10.52 31.66
C ALA A 256 -3.86 -11.00 31.19
N LEU A 257 -3.80 -11.74 30.07
CA LEU A 257 -2.54 -12.19 29.49
C LEU A 257 -1.78 -11.01 28.86
N HIS A 258 -2.47 -10.10 28.20
CA HIS A 258 -1.88 -8.89 27.63
C HIS A 258 -1.26 -8.01 28.72
N GLU A 259 -1.99 -7.72 29.79
CA GLU A 259 -1.50 -6.96 30.94
C GLU A 259 -0.26 -7.61 31.56
N LEU A 260 -0.27 -8.93 31.70
CA LEU A 260 0.85 -9.68 32.22
C LEU A 260 2.11 -9.52 31.35
N VAL A 261 1.99 -9.68 30.04
CA VAL A 261 3.08 -9.50 29.09
C VAL A 261 3.54 -8.04 29.08
N GLU A 262 2.61 -7.08 29.05
CA GLU A 262 2.96 -5.67 29.05
C GLU A 262 3.66 -5.24 30.34
N SER A 263 3.27 -5.79 31.49
CA SER A 263 3.96 -5.50 32.75
C SER A 263 5.44 -5.92 32.73
N TRP A 264 5.77 -6.97 31.99
CA TRP A 264 7.15 -7.42 31.78
C TRP A 264 7.88 -6.57 30.74
N THR A 265 7.27 -6.31 29.56
CA THR A 265 7.91 -5.50 28.52
C THR A 265 8.20 -4.08 28.98
N ARG A 266 7.37 -3.50 29.86
CA ARG A 266 7.60 -2.18 30.47
C ARG A 266 8.83 -2.12 31.39
N THR A 267 9.39 -3.25 31.78
CA THR A 267 10.64 -3.30 32.56
C THR A 267 11.90 -3.30 31.68
N LEU A 268 11.74 -3.36 30.36
CA LEU A 268 12.80 -3.48 29.38
C LEU A 268 12.76 -2.30 28.39
N SER A 269 13.92 -1.92 27.87
CA SER A 269 13.95 -1.12 26.63
C SER A 269 13.42 -1.95 25.45
N THR A 270 13.05 -1.29 24.36
CA THR A 270 12.53 -2.00 23.16
C THR A 270 13.56 -2.98 22.60
N ASP A 271 14.85 -2.59 22.58
CA ASP A 271 15.92 -3.45 22.07
C ASP A 271 16.18 -4.65 22.97
N GLU A 272 16.16 -4.48 24.31
CA GLU A 272 16.25 -5.58 25.26
C GLU A 272 15.07 -6.55 25.11
N ALA A 273 13.83 -6.03 25.00
CA ALA A 273 12.66 -6.87 24.81
C ALA A 273 12.72 -7.69 23.51
N VAL A 274 13.14 -7.08 22.40
CA VAL A 274 13.32 -7.79 21.13
C VAL A 274 14.40 -8.86 21.25
N LEU A 275 15.54 -8.56 21.86
CA LEU A 275 16.64 -9.50 22.04
C LEU A 275 16.24 -10.73 22.88
N GLU A 276 15.58 -10.50 24.02
CA GLU A 276 15.10 -11.59 24.90
C GLU A 276 14.08 -12.49 24.18
N LEU A 277 13.19 -11.89 23.39
CA LEU A 277 12.20 -12.63 22.61
C LEU A 277 12.83 -13.41 21.45
N GLU A 278 13.80 -12.83 20.75
CA GLU A 278 14.57 -13.51 19.70
C GLU A 278 15.34 -14.71 20.24
N LEU A 279 16.02 -14.56 21.39
CA LEU A 279 16.74 -15.64 22.06
C LEU A 279 15.81 -16.78 22.49
N ALA A 280 14.57 -16.45 22.87
CA ALA A 280 13.53 -17.42 23.20
C ALA A 280 12.82 -18.01 21.96
N GLY A 281 13.14 -17.57 20.75
CA GLY A 281 12.50 -18.00 19.50
C GLY A 281 11.05 -17.53 19.37
N VAL A 282 10.68 -16.43 20.02
CA VAL A 282 9.35 -15.84 19.96
C VAL A 282 9.30 -14.80 18.83
N PRO A 283 8.37 -14.91 17.85
CA PRO A 283 8.21 -13.90 16.81
C PRO A 283 7.88 -12.53 17.41
N SER A 284 8.76 -11.58 17.19
CA SER A 284 8.65 -10.23 17.73
C SER A 284 9.31 -9.20 16.81
N GLY A 285 9.02 -7.94 17.04
CA GLY A 285 9.66 -6.85 16.30
C GLY A 285 9.37 -5.50 16.91
N ARG A 286 10.35 -4.61 16.84
CA ARG A 286 10.24 -3.21 17.25
C ARG A 286 9.23 -2.47 16.38
N VAL A 287 8.35 -1.68 16.97
CA VAL A 287 7.51 -0.72 16.23
C VAL A 287 8.37 0.50 15.88
N ARG A 288 8.55 0.74 14.58
CA ARG A 288 9.38 1.82 14.04
C ARG A 288 8.54 2.95 13.46
N ASP A 289 9.08 4.15 13.43
CA ASP A 289 8.47 5.19 12.61
C ASP A 289 8.73 4.95 11.11
N PRO A 290 7.92 5.58 10.22
CA PRO A 290 8.03 5.34 8.77
C PRO A 290 9.39 5.76 8.19
N GLY A 291 10.04 6.81 8.71
CA GLY A 291 11.34 7.27 8.24
C GLY A 291 12.46 6.29 8.62
N GLU A 292 12.45 5.80 9.85
CA GLU A 292 13.35 4.76 10.32
C GLU A 292 13.16 3.47 9.51
N ALA A 293 11.90 3.06 9.29
CA ALA A 293 11.60 1.86 8.53
C ALA A 293 12.09 1.95 7.07
N ALA A 294 11.94 3.10 6.43
CA ALA A 294 12.40 3.30 5.06
C ALA A 294 13.93 3.25 4.91
N ARG A 295 14.67 3.52 5.98
CA ARG A 295 16.15 3.53 6.01
C ARG A 295 16.75 2.19 6.46
N ASP A 296 15.97 1.14 6.59
CA ASP A 296 16.49 -0.19 6.90
C ASP A 296 17.49 -0.64 5.83
N GLU A 297 18.74 -0.85 6.21
CA GLU A 297 19.83 -1.23 5.31
C GLU A 297 19.51 -2.50 4.52
N ARG A 298 18.73 -3.43 5.10
CA ARG A 298 18.30 -4.67 4.43
C ARG A 298 17.36 -4.36 3.27
N LEU A 299 16.44 -3.39 3.43
CA LEU A 299 15.51 -2.97 2.38
C LEU A 299 16.24 -2.20 1.29
N ILE A 300 17.17 -1.30 1.67
CA ILE A 300 18.01 -0.57 0.73
C ILE A 300 18.88 -1.53 -0.10
N ALA A 301 19.54 -2.50 0.56
CA ALA A 301 20.37 -3.50 -0.11
C ALA A 301 19.58 -4.38 -1.10
N ARG A 302 18.27 -4.51 -0.89
CA ARG A 302 17.36 -5.24 -1.78
C ARG A 302 16.72 -4.37 -2.85
N GLY A 303 16.91 -3.04 -2.82
CA GLY A 303 16.22 -2.10 -3.71
C GLY A 303 14.72 -1.96 -3.43
N GLU A 304 14.26 -2.32 -2.23
CA GLU A 304 12.86 -2.22 -1.80
C GLU A 304 12.53 -0.81 -1.29
N THR A 305 13.55 -0.11 -0.83
CA THR A 305 13.59 1.34 -0.64
C THR A 305 14.84 1.90 -1.30
N GLU A 306 14.79 3.11 -1.80
CA GLU A 306 15.93 3.73 -2.49
C GLU A 306 15.92 5.25 -2.40
N ARG A 307 17.07 5.87 -2.69
CA ARG A 307 17.19 7.32 -2.80
C ARG A 307 16.48 7.80 -4.04
N VAL A 308 15.68 8.86 -3.91
CA VAL A 308 15.07 9.52 -5.06
C VAL A 308 16.05 10.53 -5.64
N GLU A 309 16.13 10.58 -6.97
CA GLU A 309 16.98 11.54 -7.68
C GLU A 309 16.14 12.54 -8.45
N HIS A 310 16.48 13.83 -8.28
CA HIS A 310 15.94 14.88 -9.12
C HIS A 310 16.65 14.85 -10.48
N PRO A 311 15.96 14.88 -11.63
CA PRO A 311 16.58 14.70 -12.94
C PRO A 311 17.66 15.75 -13.26
N LYS A 312 17.62 16.91 -12.61
CA LYS A 312 18.58 18.02 -12.81
C LYS A 312 19.61 18.13 -11.69
N TYR A 313 19.24 17.80 -10.46
CA TYR A 313 20.06 18.06 -9.27
C TYR A 313 20.60 16.79 -8.61
N GLY A 314 20.23 15.60 -9.11
CA GLY A 314 20.62 14.32 -8.51
C GLY A 314 19.96 14.08 -7.16
N ALA A 315 20.62 13.37 -6.28
CA ALA A 315 20.17 13.14 -4.92
C ALA A 315 20.19 14.44 -4.11
N VAL A 316 19.04 14.82 -3.56
CA VAL A 316 18.87 16.03 -2.74
C VAL A 316 18.32 15.61 -1.38
N ASP A 317 18.94 16.14 -0.31
CA ASP A 317 18.53 15.94 1.09
C ASP A 317 18.36 14.46 1.52
N ASP A 318 19.06 13.54 0.85
CA ASP A 318 19.04 12.10 1.17
C ASP A 318 17.62 11.53 1.38
N VAL A 319 16.68 11.89 0.50
CA VAL A 319 15.29 11.45 0.57
C VAL A 319 15.16 10.00 0.11
N ILE A 320 14.65 9.14 1.01
CA ILE A 320 14.33 7.75 0.71
C ILE A 320 12.85 7.62 0.32
N VAL A 321 12.60 6.85 -0.73
CA VAL A 321 11.25 6.53 -1.23
C VAL A 321 11.10 5.03 -1.44
N GLY A 322 9.88 4.58 -1.78
CA GLY A 322 9.64 3.19 -2.15
C GLY A 322 10.44 2.80 -3.40
N GLY A 323 11.14 1.69 -3.33
CA GLY A 323 11.75 1.00 -4.45
C GLY A 323 10.79 -0.05 -5.04
N LEU A 324 11.35 -1.07 -5.69
CA LEU A 324 10.56 -2.19 -6.23
C LEU A 324 10.80 -3.46 -5.40
N PRO A 325 9.82 -3.91 -4.58
CA PRO A 325 9.98 -5.09 -3.72
C PRO A 325 9.78 -6.40 -4.51
N ILE A 326 10.34 -6.45 -5.73
CA ILE A 326 10.29 -7.61 -6.61
C ILE A 326 11.70 -7.87 -7.13
N ARG A 327 12.22 -9.08 -6.90
CA ARG A 327 13.50 -9.52 -7.47
C ARG A 327 13.27 -10.66 -8.45
N MET A 328 13.76 -10.50 -9.65
CA MET A 328 13.70 -11.51 -10.71
C MET A 328 15.11 -12.00 -11.04
N THR A 329 15.29 -13.32 -11.13
CA THR A 329 16.61 -13.90 -11.40
C THR A 329 17.02 -13.84 -12.86
N GLY A 330 16.07 -13.67 -13.77
CA GLY A 330 16.29 -13.69 -15.22
C GLY A 330 16.15 -12.33 -15.90
N SER A 331 15.83 -11.28 -15.16
CA SER A 331 15.67 -9.93 -15.72
C SER A 331 15.94 -8.85 -14.67
N PHE A 332 16.28 -7.66 -15.13
CA PHE A 332 16.42 -6.49 -14.28
C PHE A 332 15.07 -6.14 -13.63
N SER A 333 15.09 -5.83 -12.35
CA SER A 333 13.95 -5.30 -11.60
C SER A 333 14.42 -4.10 -10.77
N GLY A 334 13.87 -2.92 -11.04
CA GLY A 334 14.26 -1.68 -10.39
C GLY A 334 14.03 -0.46 -11.29
N PHE A 335 14.63 0.64 -10.92
CA PHE A 335 14.54 1.90 -11.66
C PHE A 335 15.95 2.35 -12.07
N ASP A 336 16.16 2.61 -13.35
CA ASP A 336 17.43 3.05 -13.95
C ASP A 336 17.37 4.48 -14.52
N LYS A 337 16.18 5.09 -14.53
CA LYS A 337 15.95 6.46 -14.99
C LYS A 337 15.12 7.25 -13.98
N PRO A 338 15.52 8.50 -13.66
CA PRO A 338 14.70 9.39 -12.85
C PRO A 338 13.39 9.74 -13.55
N ALA A 339 12.47 10.33 -12.80
CA ALA A 339 11.21 10.81 -13.36
C ALA A 339 11.44 11.95 -14.34
N PRO A 340 10.78 11.98 -15.51
CA PRO A 340 10.93 13.03 -16.48
C PRO A 340 10.23 14.33 -16.05
N THR A 341 10.72 15.44 -16.53
CA THR A 341 10.01 16.70 -16.47
C THR A 341 8.77 16.69 -17.38
N LEU A 342 7.86 17.65 -17.21
CA LEU A 342 6.64 17.70 -18.01
C LEU A 342 6.94 17.93 -19.49
N GLY A 343 6.55 16.99 -20.35
CA GLY A 343 6.71 17.09 -21.81
C GLY A 343 8.16 17.00 -22.29
N GLU A 344 9.05 16.41 -21.51
CA GLU A 344 10.47 16.28 -21.85
C GLU A 344 10.70 15.55 -23.18
N HIS A 345 9.74 14.70 -23.58
CA HIS A 345 9.85 13.85 -24.76
C HIS A 345 8.87 14.24 -25.88
N ASN A 346 8.41 15.53 -25.90
CA ASN A 346 7.51 16.05 -26.95
C ASN A 346 8.16 16.02 -28.34
#